data_31177e6bfb4f218d3a635c5fade75bdf
#
_entry.id   31177e6bfb4f218d3a635c5fade75bdf
#
_cell.length_a   1.000
_cell.length_b   1.000
_cell.length_c   1.000
_cell.angle_alpha   90.00
_cell.angle_beta   90.00
_cell.angle_gamma   90.00
#
_symmetry.space_group_name_H-M   'P 1'
#
loop_
_entity.id
_entity.type
_entity.pdbx_description
1 polymer ?
#
loop_
_entity_poly.entity_id
_entity_poly.type
_entity_poly.pdbx_seq_one_letter_code
_entity_poly.pdbx_strand_id
1 'polypeptide(L)' 'VEMYLSSHFSAFPNGVPPPGLYHRVLREIEIPLLTAALAATRGNQIRAADLLGLNRNTLRKKIRDLDIQVYRTGE' A
#
# COMPACT_ATOMS: atom_id res chain seq x y z
N VAL A 1 7.42 -11.26 2.76
CA VAL A 1 7.92 -10.33 1.75
C VAL A 1 8.93 -11.00 0.82
N GLU A 2 9.83 -11.82 1.36
CA GLU A 2 10.81 -12.51 0.51
C GLU A 2 10.15 -13.46 -0.49
N MET A 3 9.14 -14.21 -0.06
CA MET A 3 8.40 -15.10 -0.95
C MET A 3 7.67 -14.32 -2.03
N TYR A 4 7.09 -13.19 -1.66
CA TYR A 4 6.39 -12.33 -2.61
C TYR A 4 7.36 -11.83 -3.71
N LEU A 5 8.51 -11.32 -3.30
CA LEU A 5 9.50 -10.79 -4.24
C LEU A 5 10.10 -11.91 -5.10
N SER A 6 10.37 -13.06 -4.50
CA SER A 6 10.90 -14.20 -5.24
C SER A 6 9.92 -14.66 -6.32
N SER A 7 8.63 -14.77 -5.96
CA SER A 7 7.59 -15.12 -6.94
C SER A 7 7.48 -14.08 -8.04
N HIS A 8 7.59 -12.81 -7.68
CA HIS A 8 7.48 -11.72 -8.64
C HIS A 8 8.59 -11.78 -9.67
N PHE A 9 9.83 -12.00 -9.22
CA PHE A 9 10.97 -12.11 -10.14
C PHE A 9 10.91 -13.35 -11.01
N SER A 10 10.47 -14.47 -10.44
CA SER A 10 10.41 -15.72 -11.19
C SER A 10 9.30 -15.74 -12.25
N ALA A 11 8.39 -14.78 -12.21
CA ALA A 11 7.35 -14.65 -13.22
C ALA A 11 7.88 -14.17 -14.57
N PHE A 12 9.14 -13.69 -14.64
CA PHE A 12 9.72 -13.18 -15.87
C PHE A 12 10.71 -14.17 -16.45
N PRO A 13 10.77 -14.30 -17.79
CA PRO A 13 11.59 -15.34 -18.44
C PRO A 13 13.06 -15.31 -18.06
N ASN A 14 13.62 -14.13 -17.85
CA ASN A 14 15.03 -13.98 -17.51
C ASN A 14 15.26 -13.75 -16.01
N GLY A 15 14.20 -13.85 -15.21
CA GLY A 15 14.28 -13.49 -13.79
C GLY A 15 14.50 -12.02 -13.55
N VAL A 16 14.39 -11.19 -14.59
CA VAL A 16 14.61 -9.75 -14.50
C VAL A 16 13.36 -9.03 -15.01
N PRO A 17 12.63 -8.34 -14.10
CA PRO A 17 11.45 -7.58 -14.50
C PRO A 17 11.82 -6.35 -15.35
N PRO A 18 10.88 -5.82 -16.13
CA PRO A 18 11.13 -4.60 -16.88
C PRO A 18 11.36 -3.39 -15.96
N PRO A 19 11.89 -2.29 -16.51
CA PRO A 19 12.13 -1.07 -15.72
C PRO A 19 10.87 -0.56 -15.02
N GLY A 20 11.06 0.12 -13.91
CA GLY A 20 9.94 0.61 -13.09
C GLY A 20 9.50 -0.35 -12.01
N LEU A 21 10.27 -1.41 -11.78
CA LEU A 21 9.93 -2.44 -10.79
C LEU A 21 9.76 -1.87 -9.39
N TYR A 22 10.62 -0.95 -8.98
CA TYR A 22 10.58 -0.38 -7.64
C TYR A 22 9.20 0.20 -7.33
N HIS A 23 8.70 1.04 -8.23
CA HIS A 23 7.40 1.69 -8.03
C HIS A 23 6.25 0.70 -8.09
N ARG A 24 6.36 -0.31 -8.95
CA ARG A 24 5.30 -1.33 -9.06
C ARG A 24 5.21 -2.19 -7.82
N VAL A 25 6.36 -2.63 -7.29
CA VAL A 25 6.37 -3.43 -6.07
C VAL A 25 5.87 -2.61 -4.89
N LEU A 26 6.30 -1.36 -4.77
CA LEU A 26 5.81 -0.48 -3.72
C LEU A 26 4.31 -0.31 -3.79
N ARG A 27 3.76 -0.07 -4.98
CA ARG A 27 2.33 0.11 -5.14
C ARG A 27 1.55 -1.14 -4.72
N GLU A 28 2.04 -2.31 -5.12
CA GLU A 28 1.37 -3.57 -4.79
C GLU A 28 1.37 -3.85 -3.28
N ILE A 29 2.39 -3.38 -2.58
CA ILE A 29 2.47 -3.51 -1.12
C ILE A 29 1.71 -2.40 -0.42
N GLU A 30 1.77 -1.18 -0.94
CA GLU A 30 1.13 -0.04 -0.32
C GLU A 30 -0.38 -0.20 -0.21
N ILE A 31 -1.03 -0.69 -1.26
CA ILE A 31 -2.48 -0.82 -1.26
C ILE A 31 -2.98 -1.70 -0.11
N PRO A 32 -2.51 -2.95 0.03
CA PRO A 32 -2.95 -3.77 1.16
C PRO A 32 -2.50 -3.22 2.51
N LEU A 33 -1.32 -2.60 2.58
CA LEU A 33 -0.83 -2.04 3.82
C LEU A 33 -1.69 -0.86 4.29
N LEU A 34 -1.98 0.08 3.40
CA LEU A 34 -2.81 1.23 3.74
C LEU A 34 -4.24 0.79 4.04
N THR A 35 -4.76 -0.18 3.28
CA THR A 35 -6.09 -0.72 3.51
C THR A 35 -6.17 -1.36 4.89
N ALA A 36 -5.17 -2.15 5.27
CA ALA A 36 -5.14 -2.77 6.59
C ALA A 36 -5.06 -1.74 7.72
N ALA A 37 -4.26 -0.69 7.53
CA ALA A 37 -4.15 0.37 8.53
C ALA A 37 -5.46 1.14 8.68
N LEU A 38 -6.13 1.41 7.58
CA LEU A 38 -7.44 2.08 7.62
C LEU A 38 -8.50 1.20 8.27
N ALA A 39 -8.49 -0.09 7.96
CA ALA A 39 -9.42 -1.03 8.60
C ALA A 39 -9.19 -1.11 10.11
N ALA A 40 -7.93 -1.17 10.53
CA ALA A 40 -7.59 -1.24 11.95
C ALA A 40 -8.01 0.02 12.70
N THR A 41 -8.07 1.17 12.04
CA THR A 41 -8.46 2.44 12.64
C THR A 41 -9.87 2.86 12.26
N ARG A 42 -10.63 1.97 11.64
CA ARG A 42 -12.02 2.20 11.24
C ARG A 42 -12.20 3.42 10.35
N GLY A 43 -11.27 3.59 9.41
CA GLY A 43 -11.30 4.69 8.47
C GLY A 43 -10.77 6.00 9.01
N ASN A 44 -10.22 6.02 10.22
CA ASN A 44 -9.65 7.22 10.79
C ASN A 44 -8.27 7.47 10.18
N GLN A 45 -8.19 8.40 9.25
CA GLN A 45 -6.96 8.67 8.50
C GLN A 45 -5.85 9.24 9.37
N ILE A 46 -6.20 10.03 10.39
CA ILE A 46 -5.20 10.59 11.31
C ILE A 46 -4.53 9.47 12.10
N ARG A 47 -5.32 8.55 12.63
CA ARG A 47 -4.78 7.41 13.37
C ARG A 47 -4.03 6.45 12.47
N ALA A 48 -4.51 6.23 11.25
CA ALA A 48 -3.82 5.38 10.28
C ALA A 48 -2.46 5.96 9.94
N ALA A 49 -2.37 7.27 9.75
CA ALA A 49 -1.09 7.93 9.48
C ALA A 49 -0.12 7.76 10.64
N ASP A 50 -0.60 7.90 11.88
CA ASP A 50 0.20 7.68 13.07
C ASP A 50 0.71 6.23 13.12
N LEU A 51 -0.19 5.28 12.89
CA LEU A 51 0.15 3.86 12.89
C LEU A 51 1.25 3.55 11.86
N LEU A 52 1.16 4.15 10.69
CA LEU A 52 2.11 3.92 9.60
C LEU A 52 3.38 4.76 9.73
N GLY A 53 3.37 5.76 10.59
CA GLY A 53 4.50 6.68 10.70
C GLY A 53 4.56 7.68 9.55
N LEU A 54 3.43 7.98 8.92
CA LEU A 54 3.34 8.90 7.81
C LEU A 54 2.70 10.22 8.23
N ASN A 55 3.04 11.29 7.51
CA ASN A 55 2.30 12.54 7.62
C ASN A 55 0.89 12.32 7.08
N ARG A 56 -0.11 12.88 7.77
CA ARG A 56 -1.52 12.68 7.37
C ARG A 56 -1.82 13.18 5.96
N ASN A 57 -1.17 14.27 5.54
CA ASN A 57 -1.36 14.78 4.19
C ASN A 57 -0.78 13.82 3.15
N THR A 58 0.35 13.20 3.48
CA THR A 58 0.96 12.18 2.63
C THR A 58 0.04 10.97 2.50
N LEU A 59 -0.54 10.53 3.61
CA LEU A 59 -1.48 9.40 3.58
C LEU A 59 -2.71 9.72 2.74
N ARG A 60 -3.28 10.91 2.92
CA ARG A 60 -4.46 11.32 2.14
C ARG A 60 -4.16 11.35 0.65
N LYS A 61 -2.98 11.84 0.28
CA LYS A 61 -2.56 11.87 -1.12
C LYS A 61 -2.44 10.45 -1.68
N LYS A 62 -1.84 9.54 -0.90
CA LYS A 62 -1.69 8.15 -1.33
C LYS A 62 -3.04 7.46 -1.49
N ILE A 63 -3.96 7.69 -0.58
CA ILE A 63 -5.31 7.13 -0.67
C ILE A 63 -5.98 7.57 -1.98
N ARG A 64 -5.84 8.85 -2.32
CA ARG A 64 -6.41 9.37 -3.54
C ARG A 64 -5.71 8.82 -4.79
N ASP A 65 -4.37 8.84 -4.79
CA ASP A 65 -3.58 8.42 -5.95
C ASP A 65 -3.72 6.92 -6.23
N LEU A 66 -3.87 6.12 -5.19
CA LEU A 66 -4.02 4.67 -5.30
C LEU A 66 -5.48 4.23 -5.37
N ASP A 67 -6.40 5.19 -5.30
CA ASP A 67 -7.84 4.94 -5.34
C ASP A 67 -8.29 3.91 -4.29
N ILE A 68 -7.79 4.09 -3.08
CA ILE A 68 -8.12 3.19 -1.97
C ILE A 68 -9.47 3.58 -1.39
N GLN A 69 -10.33 2.58 -1.22
CA GLN A 69 -11.64 2.79 -0.61
C GLN A 69 -11.50 2.99 0.90
N VAL A 70 -12.10 4.04 1.40
CA VAL A 70 -12.09 4.34 2.84
C VAL A 70 -13.51 4.19 3.35
N TYR A 71 -13.70 3.18 4.19
CA TYR A 71 -15.01 2.95 4.81
C TYR A 71 -14.96 3.40 6.25
N ARG A 72 -15.89 4.27 6.62
CA ARG A 72 -16.06 4.67 8.01
C ARG A 72 -17.15 3.81 8.61
N THR A 73 -16.78 3.11 9.67
CA THR A 73 -17.72 2.28 10.39
C THR A 73 -18.05 2.94 11.74
N GLY A 74 -19.26 2.77 12.20
CA GLY A 74 -19.65 3.30 13.52
C GLY A 74 -20.17 4.73 13.48
N GLU A 75 -20.54 5.21 12.36
CA GLU A 75 -21.18 6.50 12.23
C GLU A 75 -22.67 6.43 12.48
#